data_f1c03a68e429697803ae6b832e0b6123
#
_entry.id   f1c03a68e429697803ae6b832e0b6123
#
_cell.length_a   1.000
_cell.length_b   1.000
_cell.length_c   1.000
_cell.angle_alpha   90.00
_cell.angle_beta   90.00
_cell.angle_gamma   90.00
#
_symmetry.space_group_name_H-M   'P 1'
#
loop_
_entity.id
_entity.type
_entity.pdbx_description
1 polymer ?
#
loop_
_entity_poly.entity_id
_entity_poly.type
_entity_poly.pdbx_seq_one_letter_code
_entity_poly.pdbx_strand_id
1 'polypeptide(L)'
;YEISLGLVGSEMCIRDSFIFMKASEGGDYGDRVFQANFDSAKAYGFIRGAYHFYNPKTDPVRQADFFINSVKLDTGDLPPVLDIEKRGDDARTLRRDLKIWLDKIERHYKVKPILYTSYKFKTRYLNDSVFNSYPYWIAHYYVDSVEYRGEWKFWQHTDVGTLPGIREKVDLNIFNGSLEELQLMTIKK
;
A
#
# COMPACT_ATOMS: atom_id res chain seq x y z
N TYR A 1 4.30 7.28 13.67
CA TYR A 1 4.68 7.50 12.27
C TYR A 1 4.73 6.14 11.59
N GLU A 2 3.78 5.85 10.70
CA GLU A 2 3.80 4.62 9.91
C GLU A 2 4.36 4.94 8.53
N ILE A 3 5.69 4.88 8.43
CA ILE A 3 6.42 5.00 7.18
C ILE A 3 6.98 3.62 6.85
N SER A 4 6.63 3.13 5.67
CA SER A 4 7.09 1.85 5.15
C SER A 4 8.06 2.09 4.01
N LEU A 5 9.34 1.74 4.22
CA LEU A 5 10.42 1.95 3.27
C LEU A 5 10.68 0.68 2.46
N GLY A 6 11.06 0.85 1.21
CA GLY A 6 11.34 -0.28 0.35
C GLY A 6 12.53 -0.09 -0.57
N LEU A 7 13.14 -1.21 -0.92
CA LEU A 7 14.27 -1.33 -1.84
C LEU A 7 13.83 -2.09 -3.10
N VAL A 8 14.46 -1.78 -4.21
CA VAL A 8 14.26 -2.47 -5.49
C VAL A 8 15.44 -3.40 -5.73
N GLY A 9 15.16 -4.70 -5.90
CA GLY A 9 16.18 -5.69 -6.23
C GLY A 9 17.19 -5.99 -5.13
N SER A 10 18.21 -6.80 -5.45
CA SER A 10 19.27 -7.28 -4.53
C SER A 10 20.47 -6.35 -4.42
N GLU A 11 20.53 -5.25 -5.16
CA GLU A 11 21.65 -4.29 -5.15
C GLU A 11 21.23 -2.94 -4.59
N MET A 12 21.91 -2.56 -3.52
CA MET A 12 21.63 -1.39 -2.68
C MET A 12 22.20 -0.12 -3.34
N CYS A 13 21.45 0.48 -4.27
CA CYS A 13 21.67 1.87 -4.67
C CYS A 13 20.62 2.77 -4.00
N ILE A 14 21.06 3.73 -3.21
CA ILE A 14 20.24 4.67 -2.41
C ILE A 14 19.22 5.48 -3.27
N ARG A 15 19.35 5.46 -4.58
CA ARG A 15 18.46 6.16 -5.52
C ARG A 15 17.22 5.36 -5.95
N ASP A 16 17.16 4.07 -5.63
CA ASP A 16 16.13 3.16 -6.12
C ASP A 16 15.08 2.83 -5.05
N SER A 17 14.88 3.75 -4.13
CA SER A 17 14.01 3.53 -2.97
C SER A 17 12.61 4.06 -3.21
N PHE A 18 11.64 3.32 -2.72
CA PHE A 18 10.25 3.74 -2.65
C PHE A 18 9.79 3.82 -1.19
N ILE A 19 8.73 4.57 -0.96
CA ILE A 19 8.19 4.79 0.36
C ILE A 19 6.66 4.80 0.34
N PHE A 20 6.04 4.06 1.23
CA PHE A 20 4.59 4.13 1.49
C PHE A 20 4.32 4.85 2.80
N MET A 21 3.33 5.75 2.79
CA MET A 21 2.95 6.57 3.93
C MET A 21 1.46 6.48 4.20
N LYS A 22 1.10 6.37 5.49
CA LYS A 22 -0.30 6.44 5.92
C LYS A 22 -0.85 7.82 5.62
N ALA A 23 -1.94 7.87 4.86
CA ALA A 23 -2.65 9.10 4.59
C ALA A 23 -3.92 9.22 5.42
N SER A 24 -4.65 8.11 5.56
CA SER A 24 -5.94 8.12 6.24
C SER A 24 -6.34 6.75 6.78
N GLU A 25 -7.32 6.76 7.68
CA GLU A 25 -7.94 5.55 8.24
C GLU A 25 -9.45 5.77 8.40
N GLY A 26 -10.25 4.77 8.09
CA GLY A 26 -11.69 4.86 8.26
C GLY A 26 -12.29 6.04 7.49
N GLY A 27 -13.35 6.65 8.04
CA GLY A 27 -14.08 7.73 7.35
C GLY A 27 -13.73 9.15 7.76
N ASP A 28 -12.75 9.36 8.65
CA ASP A 28 -12.53 10.65 9.31
C ASP A 28 -11.13 10.88 9.92
N TYR A 29 -10.29 9.86 10.01
CA TYR A 29 -8.92 10.03 10.51
C TYR A 29 -7.96 10.30 9.36
N GLY A 30 -7.34 11.49 9.33
CA GLY A 30 -6.23 11.85 8.45
C GLY A 30 -4.93 11.98 9.24
N ASP A 31 -3.83 11.44 8.71
CA ASP A 31 -2.53 11.63 9.33
C ASP A 31 -2.08 13.09 9.18
N ARG A 32 -1.80 13.74 10.31
CA ARG A 32 -1.51 15.19 10.36
C ARG A 32 -0.21 15.59 9.68
N VAL A 33 0.73 14.65 9.57
CA VAL A 33 2.04 14.89 8.98
C VAL A 33 2.17 14.31 7.57
N PHE A 34 1.12 13.62 7.09
CA PHE A 34 1.13 12.96 5.78
C PHE A 34 1.58 13.91 4.66
N GLN A 35 0.94 15.06 4.51
CA GLN A 35 1.25 15.96 3.40
C GLN A 35 2.70 16.45 3.44
N ALA A 36 3.20 16.84 4.61
CA ALA A 36 4.57 17.30 4.77
C ALA A 36 5.60 16.21 4.44
N ASN A 37 5.35 14.98 4.91
CA ASN A 37 6.21 13.83 4.64
C ASN A 37 6.13 13.43 3.16
N PHE A 38 4.95 13.46 2.58
CA PHE A 38 4.70 13.11 1.19
C PHE A 38 5.42 14.05 0.23
N ASP A 39 5.37 15.37 0.50
CA ASP A 39 6.08 16.38 -0.28
C ASP A 39 7.61 16.28 -0.11
N SER A 40 8.07 16.03 1.12
CA SER A 40 9.49 15.81 1.41
C SER A 40 10.04 14.59 0.67
N ALA A 41 9.31 13.46 0.67
CA ALA A 41 9.73 12.26 -0.05
C ALA A 41 9.95 12.54 -1.55
N LYS A 42 9.06 13.31 -2.18
CA LYS A 42 9.21 13.73 -3.57
C LYS A 42 10.45 14.61 -3.77
N ALA A 43 10.65 15.58 -2.88
CA ALA A 43 11.81 16.48 -2.95
C ALA A 43 13.15 15.76 -2.83
N TYR A 44 13.19 14.66 -2.06
CA TYR A 44 14.36 13.78 -1.93
C TYR A 44 14.48 12.71 -3.00
N GLY A 45 13.55 12.66 -3.97
CA GLY A 45 13.63 11.77 -5.12
C GLY A 45 13.10 10.35 -4.88
N PHE A 46 12.37 10.12 -3.79
CA PHE A 46 11.70 8.84 -3.56
C PHE A 46 10.49 8.65 -4.49
N ILE A 47 10.32 7.42 -4.96
CA ILE A 47 9.04 6.98 -5.54
C ILE A 47 8.08 6.77 -4.36
N ARG A 48 7.05 7.59 -4.27
CA ARG A 48 6.19 7.63 -3.09
C ARG A 48 4.81 7.06 -3.35
N GLY A 49 4.22 6.46 -2.33
CA GLY A 49 2.85 5.96 -2.35
C GLY A 49 2.10 6.33 -1.07
N ALA A 50 0.79 6.43 -1.17
CA ALA A 50 -0.09 6.73 -0.05
C ALA A 50 -1.00 5.54 0.23
N TYR A 51 -1.21 5.20 1.52
CA TYR A 51 -2.14 4.15 1.89
C TYR A 51 -3.27 4.62 2.79
N HIS A 52 -4.39 3.91 2.65
CA HIS A 52 -5.58 4.02 3.47
C HIS A 52 -5.74 2.78 4.34
N PHE A 53 -5.78 2.94 5.66
CA PHE A 53 -6.07 1.84 6.58
C PHE A 53 -7.58 1.59 6.63
N TYR A 54 -8.01 0.43 6.14
CA TYR A 54 -9.42 0.10 6.00
C TYR A 54 -10.08 -0.28 7.32
N ASN A 55 -11.18 0.39 7.63
CA ASN A 55 -12.03 0.05 8.78
C ASN A 55 -13.32 -0.66 8.31
N PRO A 56 -13.48 -1.99 8.56
CA PRO A 56 -14.66 -2.73 8.09
C PRO A 56 -15.99 -2.33 8.76
N LYS A 57 -15.95 -1.47 9.76
CA LYS A 57 -17.15 -0.93 10.43
C LYS A 57 -17.59 0.42 9.87
N THR A 58 -16.85 0.98 8.91
CA THR A 58 -17.15 2.27 8.29
C THR A 58 -17.60 2.06 6.86
N ASP A 59 -18.57 2.86 6.41
CA ASP A 59 -19.07 2.83 5.04
C ASP A 59 -17.93 2.94 4.00
N PRO A 60 -17.84 2.02 3.01
CA PRO A 60 -16.72 2.00 2.06
C PRO A 60 -16.68 3.21 1.12
N VAL A 61 -17.84 3.77 0.79
CA VAL A 61 -17.92 4.97 -0.06
C VAL A 61 -17.36 6.17 0.70
N ARG A 62 -17.75 6.33 1.97
CA ARG A 62 -17.23 7.39 2.83
C ARG A 62 -15.70 7.30 2.99
N GLN A 63 -15.16 6.09 3.20
CA GLN A 63 -13.72 5.87 3.31
C GLN A 63 -13.01 6.26 2.01
N ALA A 64 -13.55 5.85 0.86
CA ALA A 64 -12.97 6.19 -0.44
C ALA A 64 -13.00 7.70 -0.70
N ASP A 65 -14.11 8.38 -0.37
CA ASP A 65 -14.22 9.84 -0.50
C ASP A 65 -13.24 10.57 0.40
N PHE A 66 -13.08 10.08 1.63
CA PHE A 66 -12.14 10.66 2.57
C PHE A 66 -10.69 10.53 2.05
N PHE A 67 -10.30 9.36 1.54
CA PHE A 67 -8.98 9.17 0.93
C PHE A 67 -8.78 10.09 -0.29
N ILE A 68 -9.74 10.14 -1.22
CA ILE A 68 -9.69 10.99 -2.43
C ILE A 68 -9.50 12.47 -2.07
N ASN A 69 -10.16 12.92 -1.01
CA ASN A 69 -10.05 14.31 -0.55
C ASN A 69 -8.70 14.60 0.12
N SER A 70 -8.13 13.60 0.78
CA SER A 70 -6.88 13.72 1.55
C SER A 70 -5.62 13.57 0.69
N VAL A 71 -5.70 12.83 -0.44
CA VAL A 71 -4.52 12.45 -1.22
C VAL A 71 -4.61 13.00 -2.64
N LYS A 72 -3.60 13.74 -3.03
CA LYS A 72 -3.42 14.20 -4.42
C LYS A 72 -2.17 13.53 -4.98
N LEU A 73 -2.36 12.63 -5.93
CA LEU A 73 -1.27 11.91 -6.58
C LEU A 73 -0.86 12.62 -7.87
N ASP A 74 0.44 12.64 -8.11
CA ASP A 74 1.07 13.19 -9.30
C ASP A 74 1.65 12.09 -10.20
N THR A 75 2.05 12.46 -11.40
CA THR A 75 2.90 11.63 -12.26
C THR A 75 4.16 11.20 -11.50
N GLY A 76 4.46 9.91 -11.52
CA GLY A 76 5.58 9.31 -10.82
C GLY A 76 5.26 8.80 -9.41
N ASP A 77 4.08 9.09 -8.85
CA ASP A 77 3.62 8.50 -7.61
C ASP A 77 3.11 7.06 -7.84
N LEU A 78 3.22 6.20 -6.84
CA LEU A 78 2.65 4.86 -6.87
C LEU A 78 1.12 4.90 -6.81
N PRO A 79 0.44 3.86 -7.31
CA PRO A 79 -1.00 3.74 -7.15
C PRO A 79 -1.44 3.82 -5.69
N PRO A 80 -2.68 4.26 -5.42
CA PRO A 80 -3.27 4.21 -4.07
C PRO A 80 -3.17 2.82 -3.46
N VAL A 81 -2.91 2.72 -2.16
CA VAL A 81 -2.87 1.45 -1.45
C VAL A 81 -4.07 1.35 -0.50
N LEU A 82 -4.74 0.20 -0.54
CA LEU A 82 -5.73 -0.20 0.46
C LEU A 82 -5.12 -1.21 1.42
N ASP A 83 -4.97 -0.82 2.67
CA ASP A 83 -4.42 -1.63 3.74
C ASP A 83 -5.55 -2.37 4.47
N ILE A 84 -5.56 -3.72 4.37
CA ILE A 84 -6.65 -4.58 4.81
C ILE A 84 -6.12 -5.59 5.82
N GLU A 85 -6.39 -5.35 7.10
CA GLU A 85 -5.92 -6.22 8.20
C GLU A 85 -7.06 -6.77 9.06
N LYS A 86 -8.24 -6.15 9.00
CA LYS A 86 -9.39 -6.51 9.82
C LYS A 86 -10.51 -7.06 8.98
N ARG A 87 -11.02 -8.25 9.37
CA ARG A 87 -12.14 -8.90 8.68
C ARG A 87 -13.49 -8.20 8.91
N GLY A 88 -13.65 -7.56 10.07
CA GLY A 88 -14.98 -7.17 10.54
C GLY A 88 -15.81 -8.39 10.97
N ASP A 89 -17.12 -8.26 10.88
CA ASP A 89 -18.05 -9.29 11.38
C ASP A 89 -18.24 -10.43 10.36
N ASP A 90 -18.27 -10.12 9.07
CA ASP A 90 -18.53 -11.08 8.00
C ASP A 90 -17.61 -10.90 6.79
N ALA A 91 -17.02 -12.01 6.31
CA ALA A 91 -16.09 -12.00 5.18
C ALA A 91 -16.76 -11.70 3.82
N ARG A 92 -18.07 -12.02 3.66
CA ARG A 92 -18.80 -11.70 2.43
C ARG A 92 -19.04 -10.19 2.33
N THR A 93 -19.48 -9.60 3.42
CA THR A 93 -19.65 -8.15 3.55
C THR A 93 -18.33 -7.44 3.31
N LEU A 94 -17.24 -7.89 3.94
CA LEU A 94 -15.91 -7.34 3.71
C LEU A 94 -15.58 -7.31 2.22
N ARG A 95 -15.66 -8.44 1.52
CA ARG A 95 -15.31 -8.53 0.08
C ARG A 95 -16.15 -7.59 -0.80
N ARG A 96 -17.46 -7.51 -0.54
CA ARG A 96 -18.35 -6.58 -1.23
C ARG A 96 -17.91 -5.13 -1.02
N ASP A 97 -17.64 -4.76 0.22
CA ASP A 97 -17.34 -3.38 0.60
C ASP A 97 -15.94 -2.95 0.14
N LEU A 98 -14.96 -3.87 0.19
CA LEU A 98 -13.65 -3.65 -0.43
C LEU A 98 -13.78 -3.37 -1.94
N LYS A 99 -14.62 -4.13 -2.63
CA LYS A 99 -14.84 -3.92 -4.07
C LYS A 99 -15.45 -2.55 -4.38
N ILE A 100 -16.37 -2.08 -3.55
CA ILE A 100 -16.96 -0.72 -3.67
C ILE A 100 -15.86 0.34 -3.53
N TRP A 101 -15.00 0.22 -2.52
CA TRP A 101 -13.88 1.14 -2.31
C TRP A 101 -12.90 1.13 -3.50
N LEU A 102 -12.48 -0.08 -3.91
CA LEU A 102 -11.53 -0.28 -5.02
C LEU A 102 -12.04 0.32 -6.33
N ASP A 103 -13.30 0.05 -6.68
CA ASP A 103 -13.91 0.58 -7.91
C ASP A 103 -13.99 2.11 -7.91
N LYS A 104 -14.26 2.71 -6.76
CA LYS A 104 -14.34 4.16 -6.64
C LYS A 104 -12.96 4.80 -6.77
N ILE A 105 -11.94 4.24 -6.15
CA ILE A 105 -10.56 4.70 -6.22
C ILE A 105 -9.99 4.51 -7.65
N GLU A 106 -10.19 3.34 -8.27
CA GLU A 106 -9.75 3.08 -9.64
C GLU A 106 -10.40 4.06 -10.63
N ARG A 107 -11.68 4.36 -10.48
CA ARG A 107 -12.37 5.37 -11.33
C ARG A 107 -11.80 6.77 -11.16
N HIS A 108 -11.40 7.15 -9.94
CA HIS A 108 -10.88 8.49 -9.65
C HIS A 108 -9.45 8.66 -10.17
N TYR A 109 -8.53 7.77 -9.78
CA TYR A 109 -7.12 7.87 -10.11
C TYR A 109 -6.74 7.25 -11.46
N LYS A 110 -7.65 6.55 -12.13
CA LYS A 110 -7.46 5.87 -13.43
C LYS A 110 -6.36 4.80 -13.41
N VAL A 111 -6.08 4.24 -12.25
CA VAL A 111 -5.11 3.19 -12.03
C VAL A 111 -5.65 2.20 -11.00
N LYS A 112 -5.30 0.91 -11.15
CA LYS A 112 -5.69 -0.11 -10.17
C LYS A 112 -4.97 0.13 -8.85
N PRO A 113 -5.69 0.20 -7.72
CA PRO A 113 -5.08 0.28 -6.40
C PRO A 113 -4.25 -0.97 -6.07
N ILE A 114 -3.27 -0.80 -5.20
CA ILE A 114 -2.51 -1.89 -4.61
C ILE A 114 -3.27 -2.40 -3.37
N LEU A 115 -3.35 -3.72 -3.19
CA LEU A 115 -3.92 -4.35 -1.99
C LEU A 115 -2.78 -4.75 -1.04
N TYR A 116 -2.70 -4.08 0.12
CA TYR A 116 -1.83 -4.52 1.21
C TYR A 116 -2.60 -5.40 2.18
N THR A 117 -1.99 -6.52 2.55
CA THR A 117 -2.51 -7.39 3.60
C THR A 117 -1.48 -8.45 4.01
N SER A 118 -1.68 -9.12 5.16
CA SER A 118 -0.84 -10.26 5.52
C SER A 118 -1.12 -11.48 4.62
N TYR A 119 -0.11 -12.32 4.42
CA TYR A 119 -0.23 -13.59 3.71
C TYR A 119 -1.41 -14.45 4.21
N LYS A 120 -1.55 -14.58 5.54
CA LYS A 120 -2.66 -15.32 6.15
C LYS A 120 -4.02 -14.72 5.85
N PHE A 121 -4.12 -13.39 5.85
CA PHE A 121 -5.37 -12.71 5.56
C PHE A 121 -5.76 -12.87 4.09
N LYS A 122 -4.78 -12.71 3.17
CA LYS A 122 -5.00 -12.93 1.73
C LYS A 122 -5.55 -14.31 1.45
N THR A 123 -4.88 -15.35 1.94
CA THR A 123 -5.27 -16.75 1.67
C THR A 123 -6.60 -17.13 2.29
N ARG A 124 -6.97 -16.52 3.41
CA ARG A 124 -8.19 -16.85 4.14
C ARG A 124 -9.42 -16.06 3.69
N TYR A 125 -9.26 -14.79 3.34
CA TYR A 125 -10.41 -13.90 3.15
C TYR A 125 -10.48 -13.23 1.77
N LEU A 126 -9.35 -13.08 1.07
CA LEU A 126 -9.25 -12.43 -0.24
C LEU A 126 -8.87 -13.43 -1.35
N ASN A 127 -9.37 -14.65 -1.27
CA ASN A 127 -9.15 -15.72 -2.24
C ASN A 127 -10.15 -15.72 -3.41
N ASP A 128 -11.07 -14.77 -3.46
CA ASP A 128 -12.00 -14.58 -4.57
C ASP A 128 -11.24 -14.04 -5.80
N SER A 129 -11.56 -14.58 -6.98
CA SER A 129 -10.87 -14.25 -8.24
C SER A 129 -10.95 -12.75 -8.61
N VAL A 130 -11.96 -12.05 -8.14
CA VAL A 130 -12.13 -10.61 -8.36
C VAL A 130 -10.94 -9.79 -7.84
N PHE A 131 -10.27 -10.27 -6.78
CA PHE A 131 -9.11 -9.61 -6.19
C PHE A 131 -7.78 -9.98 -6.86
N ASN A 132 -7.74 -11.02 -7.70
CA ASN A 132 -6.51 -11.45 -8.37
C ASN A 132 -6.05 -10.48 -9.48
N SER A 133 -6.91 -9.58 -9.90
CA SER A 133 -6.59 -8.56 -10.91
C SER A 133 -5.88 -7.33 -10.36
N TYR A 134 -5.75 -7.22 -9.04
CA TYR A 134 -5.08 -6.12 -8.36
C TYR A 134 -3.64 -6.48 -7.99
N PRO A 135 -2.68 -5.54 -8.05
CA PRO A 135 -1.34 -5.77 -7.54
C PRO A 135 -1.37 -5.94 -6.01
N TYR A 136 -0.58 -6.90 -5.50
CA TYR A 136 -0.49 -7.16 -4.07
C TYR A 136 0.79 -6.65 -3.45
N TRP A 137 0.67 -6.09 -2.25
CA TRP A 137 1.74 -5.88 -1.28
C TRP A 137 1.47 -6.81 -0.08
N ILE A 138 2.30 -7.84 0.06
CA ILE A 138 2.09 -8.92 1.04
C ILE A 138 3.01 -8.72 2.24
N ALA A 139 2.45 -8.67 3.44
CA ALA A 139 3.19 -8.79 4.68
C ALA A 139 3.37 -10.29 5.04
N HIS A 140 4.63 -10.72 5.08
CA HIS A 140 5.00 -12.08 5.45
C HIS A 140 6.37 -12.07 6.11
N TYR A 141 6.38 -12.13 7.44
CA TYR A 141 7.58 -11.96 8.26
C TYR A 141 8.23 -13.28 8.61
N TYR A 142 9.54 -13.25 8.88
CA TYR A 142 10.33 -14.39 9.36
C TYR A 142 10.31 -15.60 8.42
N VAL A 143 10.29 -15.35 7.13
CA VAL A 143 10.39 -16.35 6.06
C VAL A 143 11.45 -15.92 5.05
N ASP A 144 12.07 -16.89 4.37
CA ASP A 144 13.12 -16.62 3.39
C ASP A 144 12.57 -16.11 2.06
N SER A 145 11.29 -16.35 1.79
CA SER A 145 10.59 -15.91 0.59
C SER A 145 9.08 -15.88 0.81
N VAL A 146 8.38 -15.15 -0.07
CA VAL A 146 6.91 -15.13 -0.06
C VAL A 146 6.38 -16.48 -0.57
N GLU A 147 5.69 -17.23 0.29
CA GLU A 147 5.07 -18.51 -0.06
C GLU A 147 3.79 -18.36 -0.90
N TYR A 148 3.28 -17.17 -1.07
CA TYR A 148 2.09 -16.88 -1.85
C TYR A 148 2.33 -17.21 -3.33
N ARG A 149 1.58 -18.14 -3.88
CA ARG A 149 1.73 -18.62 -5.27
C ARG A 149 1.10 -17.72 -6.33
N GLY A 150 0.39 -16.67 -5.95
CA GLY A 150 -0.16 -15.66 -6.85
C GLY A 150 0.85 -14.55 -7.16
N GLU A 151 0.46 -13.65 -8.06
CA GLU A 151 1.28 -12.47 -8.34
C GLU A 151 1.29 -11.51 -7.16
N TRP A 152 2.49 -11.12 -6.74
CA TRP A 152 2.72 -10.05 -5.77
C TRP A 152 3.77 -9.08 -6.33
N LYS A 153 3.63 -7.80 -5.94
CA LYS A 153 4.54 -6.74 -6.40
C LYS A 153 5.44 -6.23 -5.28
N PHE A 154 4.93 -6.22 -4.05
CA PHE A 154 5.70 -5.77 -2.90
C PHE A 154 5.61 -6.81 -1.77
N TRP A 155 6.71 -6.97 -1.05
CA TRP A 155 6.82 -7.82 0.12
C TRP A 155 7.33 -7.02 1.31
N GLN A 156 6.49 -6.88 2.33
CA GLN A 156 6.92 -6.39 3.64
C GLN A 156 7.47 -7.58 4.42
N HIS A 157 8.79 -7.63 4.54
CA HIS A 157 9.48 -8.78 5.10
C HIS A 157 9.82 -8.65 6.58
N THR A 158 9.75 -7.42 7.14
CA THR A 158 9.92 -7.14 8.57
C THR A 158 9.20 -5.87 8.99
N ASP A 159 8.74 -5.85 10.23
CA ASP A 159 8.14 -4.72 10.95
C ASP A 159 9.06 -4.19 12.07
N VAL A 160 10.29 -4.72 12.18
CA VAL A 160 11.28 -4.36 13.19
C VAL A 160 12.61 -3.90 12.60
N GLY A 161 12.59 -3.42 11.37
CA GLY A 161 13.74 -2.88 10.67
C GLY A 161 14.38 -1.68 11.39
N THR A 162 15.64 -1.42 11.10
CA THR A 162 16.37 -0.26 11.62
C THR A 162 17.05 0.46 10.47
N LEU A 163 16.95 1.78 10.46
CA LEU A 163 17.61 2.63 9.48
C LEU A 163 18.47 3.70 10.19
N PRO A 164 19.64 4.02 9.65
CA PRO A 164 20.45 5.10 10.18
C PRO A 164 19.67 6.42 10.24
N GLY A 165 19.67 7.08 11.40
CA GLY A 165 18.98 8.34 11.62
C GLY A 165 17.53 8.23 12.07
N ILE A 166 16.93 7.03 12.05
CA ILE A 166 15.58 6.77 12.58
C ILE A 166 15.69 5.96 13.88
N ARG A 167 15.06 6.46 14.95
CA ARG A 167 15.11 5.82 16.28
C ARG A 167 14.08 4.68 16.42
N GLU A 168 12.95 4.86 15.81
CA GLU A 168 11.84 3.92 15.82
C GLU A 168 12.10 2.75 14.86
N LYS A 169 11.44 1.64 15.09
CA LYS A 169 11.40 0.52 14.15
C LYS A 169 10.62 0.93 12.91
N VAL A 170 11.03 0.41 11.77
CA VAL A 170 10.41 0.68 10.47
C VAL A 170 10.11 -0.62 9.73
N ASP A 171 9.07 -0.59 8.93
CA ASP A 171 8.78 -1.67 7.99
C ASP A 171 9.76 -1.62 6.82
N LEU A 172 10.36 -2.77 6.48
CA LEU A 172 11.21 -2.88 5.30
C LEU A 172 10.53 -3.75 4.25
N ASN A 173 10.65 -3.30 3.00
CA ASN A 173 9.96 -3.89 1.87
C ASN A 173 10.90 -4.18 0.70
N ILE A 174 10.51 -5.15 -0.12
CA ILE A 174 11.16 -5.49 -1.38
C ILE A 174 10.13 -5.37 -2.50
N PHE A 175 10.50 -4.73 -3.59
CA PHE A 175 9.73 -4.77 -4.83
C PHE A 175 10.16 -5.98 -5.66
N ASN A 176 9.18 -6.74 -6.14
CA ASN A 176 9.40 -7.92 -6.97
C ASN A 176 9.55 -7.53 -8.46
N GLY A 177 10.68 -6.95 -8.78
CA GLY A 177 10.96 -6.49 -10.14
C GLY A 177 12.13 -5.52 -10.21
N SER A 178 12.38 -4.97 -11.38
CA SER A 178 13.40 -3.95 -11.61
C SER A 178 12.88 -2.54 -11.28
N LEU A 179 13.79 -1.57 -11.18
CA LEU A 179 13.42 -0.15 -11.02
C LEU A 179 12.54 0.34 -12.18
N GLU A 180 12.84 -0.10 -13.40
CA GLU A 180 12.04 0.24 -14.57
C GLU A 180 10.61 -0.27 -14.46
N GLU A 181 10.42 -1.51 -13.99
CA GLU A 181 9.10 -2.09 -13.74
C GLU A 181 8.36 -1.34 -12.62
N LEU A 182 9.05 -0.92 -11.56
CA LEU A 182 8.46 -0.07 -10.51
C LEU A 182 8.01 1.28 -11.09
N GLN A 183 8.86 1.92 -11.90
CA GLN A 183 8.51 3.18 -12.59
C GLN A 183 7.34 3.01 -13.55
N LEU A 184 7.21 1.86 -14.22
CA LEU A 184 6.06 1.56 -15.08
C LEU A 184 4.75 1.43 -14.29
N MET A 185 4.80 1.04 -13.01
CA MET A 185 3.62 1.00 -12.13
C MET A 185 3.14 2.37 -11.69
N THR A 186 3.98 3.42 -11.77
CA THR A 186 3.61 4.75 -11.30
C THR A 186 2.53 5.39 -12.17
N ILE A 187 1.81 6.35 -11.60
CA ILE A 187 0.80 7.14 -12.29
C ILE A 187 1.43 7.87 -13.48
N LYS A 188 0.78 7.77 -14.63
CA LYS A 188 1.11 8.49 -15.86
C LYS A 188 0.06 9.59 -16.09
N LYS A 189 0.46 10.67 -16.71
CA LYS A 189 -0.46 11.69 -17.23
C LYS A 189 -1.08 11.23 -18.54
#